data_278fb42aebf8cc2ce630456708675ab2
#
_entry.id   278fb42aebf8cc2ce630456708675ab2
#
_cell.length_a   1.000
_cell.length_b   1.000
_cell.length_c   1.000
_cell.angle_alpha   90.00
_cell.angle_beta   90.00
_cell.angle_gamma   90.00
#
_symmetry.space_group_name_H-M   'P 1'
#
loop_
_entity.id
_entity.type
_entity.pdbx_description
1 polymer ?
#
loop_
_entity_poly.entity_id
_entity_poly.type
_entity_poly.pdbx_seq_one_letter_code
_entity_poly.pdbx_strand_id
1 'polypeptide(L)' 'MLELETTGQFTRYEYFKVEESDEGFCIKVYVDACEGVDYDRNLIHFSETTLDREQAKELLEYLKVKLNV' A
#
# COMPACT_ATOMS: atom_id res chain seq x y z
N MET A 1 -10.13 -4.73 -4.74
CA MET A 1 -9.31 -3.75 -4.02
C MET A 1 -8.82 -4.34 -2.70
N LEU A 2 -7.57 -4.15 -2.40
CA LEU A 2 -6.96 -4.61 -1.16
C LEU A 2 -6.50 -3.41 -0.33
N GLU A 3 -6.82 -3.41 0.95
CA GLU A 3 -6.33 -2.40 1.88
C GLU A 3 -5.68 -3.10 3.06
N LEU A 4 -4.46 -2.67 3.38
CA LEU A 4 -3.72 -3.19 4.51
C LEU A 4 -3.28 -2.04 5.40
N GLU A 5 -3.55 -2.16 6.68
CA GLU A 5 -2.99 -1.25 7.66
C GLU A 5 -1.62 -1.77 8.06
N THR A 6 -0.61 -0.91 7.91
CA THR A 6 0.76 -1.27 8.22
C THR A 6 1.33 -0.31 9.25
N THR A 7 2.43 -0.69 9.87
CA THR A 7 3.11 0.16 10.84
C THR A 7 4.31 0.81 10.18
N GLY A 8 4.26 2.12 10.07
CA GLY A 8 5.35 2.89 9.49
C GLY A 8 6.46 3.13 10.50
N GLN A 9 7.63 3.43 9.97
CA GLN A 9 8.80 3.70 10.78
C GLN A 9 8.69 5.05 11.52
N PHE A 10 8.10 6.04 10.85
CA PHE A 10 8.02 7.41 11.36
C PHE A 10 6.60 7.86 11.67
N THR A 11 5.61 7.06 11.30
CA THR A 11 4.21 7.37 11.52
C THR A 11 3.56 6.22 12.27
N ARG A 12 2.50 6.52 12.99
CA ARG A 12 1.76 5.49 13.72
C ARG A 12 1.06 4.53 12.79
N TYR A 13 0.53 5.06 11.70
CA TYR A 13 -0.29 4.27 10.79
C TYR A 13 0.09 4.59 9.36
N GLU A 14 0.25 3.55 8.60
CA GLU A 14 0.35 3.63 7.16
C GLU A 14 -0.69 2.71 6.56
N TYR A 15 -1.25 3.11 5.43
CA TYR A 15 -2.17 2.30 4.68
C TYR A 15 -1.57 1.98 3.32
N PHE A 16 -1.61 0.72 3.00
CA PHE A 16 -1.21 0.19 1.71
C PHE A 16 -2.46 -0.22 0.97
N LYS A 17 -2.69 0.38 -0.17
CA LYS A 17 -3.90 0.15 -0.95
C LYS A 17 -3.53 -0.31 -2.35
N VAL A 18 -4.17 -1.37 -2.81
CA VAL A 18 -4.00 -1.87 -4.17
C VAL A 18 -5.33 -1.76 -4.88
N GLU A 19 -5.34 -1.05 -5.99
CA GLU A 19 -6.51 -0.90 -6.84
C GLU A 19 -6.25 -1.54 -8.19
N GLU A 20 -7.25 -2.22 -8.72
CA GLU A 20 -7.17 -2.80 -10.06
C GLU A 20 -7.56 -1.78 -11.10
N SER A 21 -6.89 -1.84 -12.24
CA SER A 21 -7.25 -1.06 -13.41
C SER A 21 -7.11 -1.95 -14.66
N ASP A 22 -7.57 -1.44 -15.79
CA ASP A 22 -7.45 -2.17 -17.06
C ASP A 22 -6.00 -2.42 -17.45
N GLU A 23 -5.09 -1.57 -17.00
CA GLU A 23 -3.68 -1.65 -17.33
C GLU A 23 -2.86 -2.44 -16.32
N GLY A 24 -3.43 -2.75 -15.16
CA GLY A 24 -2.70 -3.47 -14.12
C GLY A 24 -3.19 -3.11 -12.73
N PHE A 25 -2.25 -2.82 -11.85
CA PHE A 25 -2.54 -2.56 -10.45
C PHE A 25 -1.87 -1.27 -10.00
N CYS A 26 -2.65 -0.40 -9.38
CA CYS A 26 -2.12 0.82 -8.77
C CYS A 26 -1.93 0.59 -7.28
N ILE A 27 -0.72 0.81 -6.81
CA ILE A 27 -0.37 0.65 -5.41
C ILE A 27 -0.18 2.03 -4.82
N LYS A 28 -0.93 2.32 -3.77
CA LYS A 28 -0.90 3.61 -3.09
C LYS A 28 -0.52 3.43 -1.64
N VAL A 29 0.31 4.33 -1.15
CA VAL A 29 0.68 4.37 0.26
C VAL A 29 0.20 5.68 0.85
N TYR A 30 -0.53 5.57 1.95
CA TYR A 30 -1.03 6.71 2.69
C TYR A 30 -0.42 6.71 4.08
N VAL A 31 -0.08 7.88 4.57
CA VAL A 31 0.38 8.04 5.95
C VAL A 31 -0.64 8.86 6.72
N ASP A 32 -0.78 8.53 8.01
CA ASP A 32 -1.60 9.31 8.91
C ASP A 32 -0.77 10.49 9.42
N ALA A 33 -1.16 11.68 9.02
CA ALA A 33 -0.46 12.91 9.40
C ALA A 33 -1.05 13.53 10.67
N CYS A 34 -1.96 12.86 11.33
CA CYS A 34 -2.59 13.38 12.52
C CYS A 34 -1.59 13.36 13.68
N GLU A 35 -1.07 14.52 14.01
CA GLU A 35 -0.25 14.72 15.21
C GLU A 35 -1.07 15.46 16.27
N GLY A 36 -1.19 14.88 17.45
CA GLY A 36 -1.74 15.56 18.61
C GLY A 36 -3.23 15.34 18.81
N VAL A 37 -3.96 16.40 19.09
CA VAL A 37 -5.29 16.38 19.70
C VAL A 37 -6.42 16.18 18.70
N ASP A 38 -6.10 16.19 17.44
CA ASP A 38 -7.12 16.06 16.41
C ASP A 38 -7.40 14.57 16.18
N TYR A 39 -8.62 14.20 16.47
CA TYR A 39 -9.05 12.80 16.35
C TYR A 39 -9.44 12.40 14.94
N ASP A 40 -9.48 13.34 14.02
CA ASP A 40 -9.79 13.05 12.64
C ASP A 40 -8.53 12.56 11.92
N ARG A 41 -8.63 11.35 11.38
CA ARG A 41 -7.55 10.79 10.59
C ARG A 41 -7.40 11.56 9.30
N ASN A 42 -6.29 12.27 9.18
CA ASN A 42 -5.89 12.92 7.94
C ASN A 42 -4.93 11.99 7.22
N LEU A 43 -5.47 11.17 6.35
CA LEU A 43 -4.66 10.33 5.50
C LEU A 43 -4.11 11.15 4.36
N ILE A 44 -2.81 11.28 4.32
CA ILE A 44 -2.13 11.96 3.23
C ILE A 44 -1.62 10.92 2.26
N HIS A 45 -1.97 11.10 1.00
CA HIS A 45 -1.43 10.29 -0.07
C HIS A 45 0.06 10.57 -0.19
N PHE A 46 0.87 9.59 0.15
CA PHE A 46 2.31 9.73 0.20
C PHE A 46 2.98 9.33 -1.09
N SER A 47 2.58 8.22 -1.67
CA SER A 47 3.23 7.67 -2.86
C SER A 47 2.29 6.75 -3.61
N GLU A 48 2.48 6.65 -4.92
CA GLU A 48 1.82 5.63 -5.70
C GLU A 48 2.72 5.14 -6.82
N THR A 49 2.50 3.90 -7.20
CA THR A 49 3.17 3.29 -8.34
C THR A 49 2.20 2.35 -9.03
N THR A 50 2.44 2.09 -10.29
CA THR A 50 1.60 1.17 -11.06
C THR A 50 2.43 -0.01 -11.52
N LEU A 51 1.89 -1.20 -11.31
CA LEU A 51 2.47 -2.43 -11.84
C LEU A 51 1.60 -2.94 -12.98
N ASP A 52 2.22 -3.28 -14.09
CA ASP A 52 1.51 -4.01 -15.13
C ASP A 52 1.29 -5.47 -14.69
N ARG A 53 0.59 -6.24 -15.52
CA ARG A 53 0.25 -7.61 -15.15
C ARG A 53 1.47 -8.50 -15.02
N GLU A 54 2.49 -8.29 -15.83
CA GLU A 54 3.72 -9.08 -15.75
C GLU A 54 4.52 -8.75 -14.50
N GLN A 55 4.61 -7.47 -14.17
CA GLN A 55 5.28 -7.04 -12.95
C GLN A 55 4.56 -7.54 -11.70
N ALA A 56 3.23 -7.51 -11.72
CA ALA A 56 2.44 -8.06 -10.63
C ALA A 56 2.67 -9.57 -10.49
N LYS A 57 2.78 -10.28 -11.60
CA LYS A 57 3.08 -11.70 -11.59
C LYS A 57 4.47 -11.98 -11.03
N GLU A 58 5.45 -11.18 -11.36
CA GLU A 58 6.79 -11.31 -10.79
C GLU A 58 6.77 -11.10 -9.28
N LEU A 59 6.03 -10.11 -8.82
CA LEU A 59 5.87 -9.88 -7.39
C LEU A 59 5.20 -11.06 -6.71
N LEU A 60 4.16 -11.62 -7.33
CA LEU A 60 3.49 -12.81 -6.80
C LEU A 60 4.44 -13.98 -6.66
N GLU A 61 5.24 -14.25 -7.68
CA GLU A 61 6.20 -15.36 -7.65
C GLU A 61 7.25 -15.15 -6.56
N TYR A 62 7.75 -13.92 -6.42
CA TYR A 62 8.68 -13.59 -5.36
C TYR A 62 8.09 -13.85 -3.98
N LEU A 63 6.87 -13.37 -3.76
CA LEU A 63 6.21 -13.53 -2.45
C LEU A 63 5.91 -14.99 -2.16
N LYS A 64 5.50 -15.76 -3.14
CA LYS A 64 5.25 -17.19 -2.96
C LYS A 64 6.50 -17.93 -2.50
N VAL A 65 7.63 -17.64 -3.12
CA VAL A 65 8.90 -18.28 -2.75
C VAL A 65 9.32 -17.86 -1.34
N LYS A 66 9.23 -16.58 -1.03
CA LYS A 66 9.66 -16.06 0.29
C LYS A 66 8.74 -16.48 1.42
N LEU A 67 7.47 -16.60 1.15
CA LEU A 67 6.48 -17.03 2.15
C LEU A 67 6.35 -18.55 2.21
N ASN A 68 6.94 -19.26 1.29
CA ASN A 68 6.92 -20.71 1.21
C ASN A 68 5.51 -21.28 1.09
N VAL A 69 4.74 -20.67 0.20
CA VAL A 69 3.36 -21.08 -0.04
C VAL A 69 3.13 -21.46 -1.50
#